data_096ff727b56a9ceafbbe2374fb1d0e51
#
_entry.id   096ff727b56a9ceafbbe2374fb1d0e51
#
_cell.length_a   1.000
_cell.length_b   1.000
_cell.length_c   1.000
_cell.angle_alpha   90.00
_cell.angle_beta   90.00
_cell.angle_gamma   90.00
#
_symmetry.space_group_name_H-M   'P 1'
#
loop_
_entity.id
_entity.type
_entity.pdbx_description
1 polymer ?
#
loop_
_entity_poly.entity_id
_entity_poly.type
_entity_poly.pdbx_seq_one_letter_code
_entity_poly.pdbx_strand_id
1 'polypeptide(L)'
;MSNQPPIGVPQGAIRLNTDSQKLEFFAQDRWYEFATNTPNLDGGSRGFVCGGNVPGGKTNGIQSINFATLATDTGFGDITSSRGGPAGAASRTRGIAAGGGTPSRVDTIDFFTMATRFSGVSASDFGNLTSGRSFDGGGLSSETRAIFAGGTTPSNVNTIDFITIASTGNAVDYGDLSGTASQVGGVASPTRGIFFRPNTNLEFVTIASTGNSQDFGDLQSNASQCGNGYGNSIRGEYSGGNPSTPATARQSFIFATKGNASKFGDLLVTRDNHMSASSPTRCIIAGGTVSGSPSNQIEYVNPTTSGSAVDTNTSFANAPSGAAGLSNAHGGL
;
A
#
# COMPACT_ATOMS: atom_id res chain seq x y z
N MET A 1 2.47 -46.33 14.68
CA MET A 1 3.02 -46.10 16.03
C MET A 1 1.92 -45.53 16.91
N SER A 2 1.80 -45.95 18.16
CA SER A 2 0.73 -45.54 19.08
C SER A 2 0.87 -44.04 19.40
N ASN A 3 -0.17 -43.25 19.12
CA ASN A 3 -0.24 -41.80 19.49
C ASN A 3 -0.49 -41.60 21.01
N GLN A 4 -0.24 -42.61 21.82
CA GLN A 4 -0.36 -42.45 23.27
C GLN A 4 0.85 -41.67 23.82
N PRO A 5 0.58 -40.60 24.58
CA PRO A 5 1.66 -39.86 25.23
C PRO A 5 2.39 -40.70 26.24
N PRO A 6 3.69 -40.47 26.47
CA PRO A 6 4.41 -41.12 27.58
C PRO A 6 3.72 -40.82 28.90
N ILE A 7 3.68 -41.81 29.79
CA ILE A 7 3.12 -41.65 31.15
C ILE A 7 3.88 -40.50 31.84
N GLY A 8 3.16 -39.45 32.27
CA GLY A 8 3.73 -38.33 33.01
C GLY A 8 3.91 -37.02 32.21
N VAL A 9 3.34 -36.90 31.02
CA VAL A 9 3.35 -35.58 30.32
C VAL A 9 2.40 -34.63 31.05
N PRO A 10 2.89 -33.47 31.49
CA PRO A 10 2.02 -32.50 32.19
C PRO A 10 1.04 -31.85 31.20
N GLN A 11 -0.17 -31.53 31.71
CA GLN A 11 -1.17 -30.77 30.96
C GLN A 11 -0.56 -29.42 30.53
N GLY A 12 -0.76 -29.06 29.26
CA GLY A 12 -0.19 -27.84 28.67
C GLY A 12 1.24 -27.99 28.09
N ALA A 13 1.84 -29.21 28.20
CA ALA A 13 3.13 -29.44 27.52
C ALA A 13 3.01 -29.22 26.01
N ILE A 14 4.05 -28.65 25.41
CA ILE A 14 4.12 -28.37 23.97
C ILE A 14 5.29 -29.18 23.38
N ARG A 15 5.08 -29.76 22.22
CA ARG A 15 6.13 -30.44 21.44
C ARG A 15 6.01 -30.13 19.95
N LEU A 16 7.12 -30.28 19.24
CA LEU A 16 7.10 -30.41 17.79
C LEU A 16 6.96 -31.91 17.44
N ASN A 17 5.89 -32.28 16.77
CA ASN A 17 5.75 -33.61 16.18
C ASN A 17 6.58 -33.65 14.88
N THR A 18 7.69 -34.38 14.88
CA THR A 18 8.61 -34.44 13.74
C THR A 18 8.05 -35.24 12.58
N ASP A 19 7.07 -36.11 12.79
CA ASP A 19 6.47 -36.92 11.73
C ASP A 19 5.43 -36.09 10.95
N SER A 20 4.60 -35.31 11.66
CA SER A 20 3.61 -34.39 11.06
C SER A 20 4.17 -32.99 10.79
N GLN A 21 5.36 -32.67 11.33
CA GLN A 21 5.98 -31.32 11.32
C GLN A 21 5.08 -30.21 11.91
N LYS A 22 4.23 -30.60 12.86
CA LYS A 22 3.28 -29.71 13.51
C LYS A 22 3.61 -29.50 14.98
N LEU A 23 3.30 -28.32 15.47
CA LEU A 23 3.31 -28.04 16.90
C LEU A 23 2.08 -28.66 17.55
N GLU A 24 2.25 -29.34 18.67
CA GLU A 24 1.17 -29.98 19.43
C GLU A 24 1.22 -29.55 20.89
N PHE A 25 0.05 -29.48 21.53
CA PHE A 25 -0.05 -29.32 22.97
C PHE A 25 -0.81 -30.48 23.60
N PHE A 26 -0.41 -30.83 24.82
CA PHE A 26 -1.02 -31.92 25.58
C PHE A 26 -2.17 -31.42 26.45
N ALA A 27 -3.38 -31.91 26.20
CA ALA A 27 -4.56 -31.63 27.02
C ALA A 27 -5.50 -32.82 27.00
N GLN A 28 -6.28 -33.02 28.08
CA GLN A 28 -7.24 -34.11 28.19
C GLN A 28 -6.65 -35.49 27.79
N ASP A 29 -5.43 -35.74 28.30
CA ASP A 29 -4.67 -37.00 28.11
C ASP A 29 -4.38 -37.40 26.66
N ARG A 30 -4.34 -36.40 25.77
CA ARG A 30 -3.93 -36.54 24.36
C ARG A 30 -3.21 -35.30 23.81
N TRP A 31 -2.51 -35.50 22.71
CA TRP A 31 -1.89 -34.41 21.97
C TRP A 31 -2.89 -33.84 20.97
N TYR A 32 -3.04 -32.52 21.00
CA TYR A 32 -3.81 -31.73 20.04
C TYR A 32 -2.84 -30.95 19.17
N GLU A 33 -3.03 -31.00 17.86
CA GLU A 33 -2.32 -30.14 16.94
C GLU A 33 -2.78 -28.68 17.13
N PHE A 34 -1.82 -27.76 17.14
CA PHE A 34 -2.18 -26.38 16.89
C PHE A 34 -2.67 -26.30 15.44
N ALA A 35 -3.97 -26.19 15.26
CA ALA A 35 -4.51 -25.82 13.97
C ALA A 35 -4.09 -24.36 13.69
N THR A 36 -2.99 -24.19 13.00
CA THR A 36 -2.70 -22.94 12.32
C THR A 36 -3.62 -22.88 11.11
N ASN A 37 -4.90 -22.64 11.34
CA ASN A 37 -5.75 -22.05 10.32
C ASN A 37 -5.33 -20.59 10.16
N THR A 38 -4.14 -20.40 9.62
CA THR A 38 -3.96 -19.24 8.76
C THR A 38 -4.92 -19.53 7.60
N PRO A 39 -5.99 -18.75 7.40
CA PRO A 39 -6.65 -18.76 6.11
C PRO A 39 -5.52 -18.68 5.10
N ASN A 40 -5.62 -19.43 4.00
CA ASN A 40 -4.70 -19.38 2.87
C ASN A 40 -4.83 -17.97 2.23
N LEU A 41 -4.52 -16.98 3.02
CA LEU A 41 -4.14 -15.66 2.56
C LEU A 41 -2.92 -15.99 1.71
N ASP A 42 -2.85 -15.52 0.50
CA ASP A 42 -1.69 -15.73 -0.38
C ASP A 42 -0.38 -15.19 0.24
N GLY A 43 -0.26 -15.31 1.57
CA GLY A 43 0.86 -14.91 2.39
C GLY A 43 1.30 -13.46 2.23
N GLY A 44 0.39 -12.58 1.81
CA GLY A 44 0.78 -11.23 1.44
C GLY A 44 1.64 -11.22 0.17
N SER A 45 1.26 -11.97 -0.85
CA SER A 45 2.06 -12.13 -2.08
C SER A 45 1.64 -11.22 -3.23
N ARG A 46 0.63 -10.36 -3.07
CA ARG A 46 0.07 -9.55 -4.17
C ARG A 46 0.09 -8.06 -3.93
N GLY A 47 0.49 -7.33 -4.97
CA GLY A 47 0.23 -5.91 -5.15
C GLY A 47 -1.00 -5.70 -6.04
N PHE A 48 -1.73 -4.62 -5.82
CA PHE A 48 -2.94 -4.26 -6.56
C PHE A 48 -2.88 -2.82 -7.03
N VAL A 49 -3.58 -2.58 -8.13
CA VAL A 49 -3.75 -1.28 -8.77
C VAL A 49 -5.21 -1.06 -9.02
N CYS A 50 -5.75 0.05 -8.57
CA CYS A 50 -7.18 0.34 -8.67
C CYS A 50 -7.42 1.71 -9.30
N GLY A 51 -8.32 1.75 -10.31
CA GLY A 51 -8.69 3.00 -10.97
C GLY A 51 -7.51 3.66 -11.70
N GLY A 52 -7.54 4.99 -11.77
CA GLY A 52 -6.52 5.80 -12.42
C GLY A 52 -6.93 6.33 -13.78
N ASN A 53 -6.07 7.16 -14.36
CA ASN A 53 -6.22 7.68 -15.69
C ASN A 53 -5.52 6.74 -16.68
N VAL A 54 -6.19 6.40 -17.76
CA VAL A 54 -5.69 5.52 -18.83
C VAL A 54 -5.85 6.21 -20.19
N PRO A 55 -5.14 5.78 -21.23
CA PRO A 55 -5.40 6.30 -22.58
C PRO A 55 -6.88 6.20 -22.93
N GLY A 56 -7.50 7.32 -23.22
CA GLY A 56 -8.94 7.39 -23.55
C GLY A 56 -9.88 7.70 -22.39
N GLY A 57 -9.40 7.84 -21.14
CA GLY A 57 -10.27 8.23 -20.01
C GLY A 57 -9.80 7.77 -18.65
N LYS A 58 -10.76 7.36 -17.85
CA LYS A 58 -10.53 6.82 -16.50
C LYS A 58 -11.02 5.38 -16.45
N THR A 59 -10.43 4.58 -15.57
CA THR A 59 -10.79 3.17 -15.40
C THR A 59 -11.35 2.91 -14.00
N ASN A 60 -12.18 1.89 -13.87
CA ASN A 60 -12.58 1.27 -12.60
C ASN A 60 -11.83 -0.04 -12.35
N GLY A 61 -11.02 -0.52 -13.29
CA GLY A 61 -10.36 -1.81 -13.20
C GLY A 61 -9.44 -1.95 -12.00
N ILE A 62 -9.47 -3.13 -11.42
CA ILE A 62 -8.49 -3.61 -10.43
C ILE A 62 -7.61 -4.63 -11.12
N GLN A 63 -6.32 -4.40 -11.09
CA GLN A 63 -5.31 -5.33 -11.60
C GLN A 63 -4.40 -5.76 -10.47
N SER A 64 -3.83 -6.95 -10.54
CA SER A 64 -2.91 -7.43 -9.51
C SER A 64 -1.59 -7.96 -10.07
N ILE A 65 -0.57 -7.99 -9.24
CA ILE A 65 0.73 -8.60 -9.53
C ILE A 65 1.17 -9.45 -8.34
N ASN A 66 1.68 -10.63 -8.62
CA ASN A 66 2.27 -11.48 -7.60
C ASN A 66 3.73 -11.08 -7.36
N PHE A 67 4.11 -10.76 -6.13
CA PHE A 67 5.46 -10.32 -5.79
C PHE A 67 6.54 -11.39 -6.03
N ALA A 68 6.22 -12.67 -5.89
CA ALA A 68 7.20 -13.74 -6.04
C ALA A 68 7.43 -14.11 -7.51
N THR A 69 6.33 -14.30 -8.27
CA THR A 69 6.38 -14.77 -9.67
C THR A 69 6.42 -13.63 -10.68
N LEU A 70 6.06 -12.41 -10.28
CA LEU A 70 5.89 -11.23 -11.13
C LEU A 70 4.78 -11.40 -12.19
N ALA A 71 3.94 -12.41 -12.04
CA ALA A 71 2.78 -12.61 -12.90
C ALA A 71 1.70 -11.56 -12.60
N THR A 72 1.15 -10.97 -13.66
CA THR A 72 0.06 -9.99 -13.59
C THR A 72 -1.28 -10.65 -13.88
N ASP A 73 -2.32 -10.21 -13.16
CA ASP A 73 -3.71 -10.50 -13.46
C ASP A 73 -4.42 -9.17 -13.77
N THR A 74 -4.84 -9.02 -15.00
CA THR A 74 -5.42 -7.79 -15.53
C THR A 74 -6.93 -7.71 -15.40
N GLY A 75 -7.57 -8.78 -14.97
CA GLY A 75 -9.03 -8.92 -14.81
C GLY A 75 -9.44 -9.25 -13.37
N PHE A 76 -8.68 -8.81 -12.36
CA PHE A 76 -8.99 -9.12 -10.97
C PHE A 76 -10.38 -8.63 -10.57
N GLY A 77 -10.79 -7.42 -10.98
CA GLY A 77 -12.13 -6.90 -10.70
C GLY A 77 -12.27 -5.42 -10.99
N ASP A 78 -13.32 -4.82 -10.41
CA ASP A 78 -13.65 -3.41 -10.62
C ASP A 78 -14.00 -2.71 -9.30
N ILE A 79 -13.60 -1.43 -9.15
CA ILE A 79 -14.18 -0.51 -8.16
C ILE A 79 -15.54 0.00 -8.65
N THR A 80 -16.34 0.57 -7.76
CA THR A 80 -17.75 0.91 -8.06
C THR A 80 -17.92 1.92 -9.20
N SER A 81 -16.92 2.73 -9.49
CA SER A 81 -16.95 3.71 -10.59
C SER A 81 -15.57 4.03 -11.14
N SER A 82 -15.52 4.35 -12.46
CA SER A 82 -14.27 4.79 -13.11
C SER A 82 -13.83 6.16 -12.56
N ARG A 83 -12.63 6.24 -11.98
CA ARG A 83 -12.12 7.49 -11.40
C ARG A 83 -10.60 7.56 -11.41
N GLY A 84 -10.07 8.75 -11.67
CA GLY A 84 -8.66 9.06 -11.57
C GLY A 84 -8.32 9.63 -10.19
N GLY A 85 -7.09 9.46 -9.75
CA GLY A 85 -6.58 10.01 -8.52
C GLY A 85 -7.16 9.43 -7.22
N PRO A 86 -7.61 8.15 -7.13
CA PRO A 86 -7.98 7.57 -5.86
C PRO A 86 -6.74 7.35 -4.97
N ALA A 87 -6.94 7.40 -3.65
CA ALA A 87 -5.95 6.98 -2.67
C ALA A 87 -6.11 5.48 -2.37
N GLY A 88 -4.99 4.78 -2.20
CA GLY A 88 -4.95 3.35 -1.88
C GLY A 88 -4.53 3.08 -0.44
N ALA A 89 -5.15 2.09 0.17
CA ALA A 89 -4.80 1.57 1.49
C ALA A 89 -5.23 0.10 1.60
N ALA A 90 -4.65 -0.65 2.50
CA ALA A 90 -5.00 -2.06 2.64
C ALA A 90 -4.75 -2.61 4.05
N SER A 91 -5.44 -3.69 4.38
CA SER A 91 -5.00 -4.70 5.35
C SER A 91 -4.59 -5.97 4.58
N ARG A 92 -4.29 -7.05 5.25
CA ARG A 92 -4.01 -8.33 4.59
C ARG A 92 -5.19 -8.89 3.80
N THR A 93 -6.40 -8.50 4.14
CA THR A 93 -7.63 -9.09 3.60
C THR A 93 -8.44 -8.14 2.74
N ARG A 94 -8.38 -6.83 3.02
CA ARG A 94 -9.18 -5.79 2.36
C ARG A 94 -8.31 -4.77 1.66
N GLY A 95 -8.58 -4.53 0.39
CA GLY A 95 -8.10 -3.38 -0.35
C GLY A 95 -9.13 -2.26 -0.29
N ILE A 96 -8.66 -1.03 -0.16
CA ILE A 96 -9.44 0.20 -0.06
C ILE A 96 -9.01 1.15 -1.17
N ALA A 97 -9.99 1.72 -1.87
CA ALA A 97 -9.80 2.81 -2.83
C ALA A 97 -10.69 3.98 -2.44
N ALA A 98 -10.11 5.11 -2.09
CA ALA A 98 -10.83 6.25 -1.54
C ALA A 98 -10.74 7.49 -2.42
N GLY A 99 -11.85 8.22 -2.58
CA GLY A 99 -11.91 9.47 -3.32
C GLY A 99 -11.60 9.32 -4.81
N GLY A 100 -10.94 10.32 -5.38
CA GLY A 100 -10.68 10.44 -6.82
C GLY A 100 -11.70 11.34 -7.52
N GLY A 101 -11.68 11.35 -8.85
CA GLY A 101 -12.59 12.20 -9.62
C GLY A 101 -13.15 11.55 -10.87
N THR A 102 -14.48 11.75 -11.12
CA THR A 102 -15.19 11.24 -12.29
C THR A 102 -16.52 11.97 -12.54
N PRO A 103 -16.70 12.87 -13.41
CA PRO A 103 -15.82 13.99 -13.76
C PRO A 103 -15.50 14.91 -12.56
N SER A 104 -16.40 14.93 -11.54
CA SER A 104 -16.22 15.67 -10.29
C SER A 104 -15.49 14.82 -9.26
N ARG A 105 -14.90 15.46 -8.26
CA ARG A 105 -14.28 14.78 -7.13
C ARG A 105 -15.35 14.11 -6.28
N VAL A 106 -15.07 12.89 -5.82
CA VAL A 106 -15.99 12.08 -5.03
C VAL A 106 -15.41 11.80 -3.63
N ASP A 107 -16.30 11.56 -2.69
CA ASP A 107 -15.98 11.15 -1.32
C ASP A 107 -16.07 9.65 -1.11
N THR A 108 -16.57 8.90 -2.09
CA THR A 108 -16.77 7.45 -2.03
C THR A 108 -15.49 6.69 -1.65
N ILE A 109 -15.62 5.81 -0.69
CA ILE A 109 -14.61 4.82 -0.32
C ILE A 109 -15.12 3.45 -0.74
N ASP A 110 -14.38 2.75 -1.57
CA ASP A 110 -14.66 1.38 -1.98
C ASP A 110 -13.75 0.40 -1.25
N PHE A 111 -14.25 -0.81 -1.02
CA PHE A 111 -13.43 -1.92 -0.56
C PHE A 111 -13.67 -3.20 -1.36
N PHE A 112 -12.64 -4.04 -1.40
CA PHE A 112 -12.71 -5.37 -2.00
C PHE A 112 -11.88 -6.38 -1.21
N THR A 113 -12.24 -7.67 -1.34
CA THR A 113 -11.52 -8.76 -0.69
C THR A 113 -10.34 -9.20 -1.55
N MET A 114 -9.12 -9.09 -1.03
CA MET A 114 -7.88 -9.40 -1.74
C MET A 114 -7.52 -10.89 -1.73
N ALA A 115 -8.13 -11.68 -0.85
CA ALA A 115 -7.83 -13.11 -0.69
C ALA A 115 -8.45 -14.00 -1.79
N THR A 116 -9.36 -13.47 -2.61
CA THR A 116 -9.99 -14.22 -3.69
C THR A 116 -9.00 -14.47 -4.82
N ARG A 117 -8.98 -15.71 -5.32
CA ARG A 117 -8.14 -16.12 -6.48
C ARG A 117 -8.89 -16.02 -7.80
N PHE A 118 -10.14 -15.58 -7.78
CA PHE A 118 -10.99 -15.55 -8.96
C PHE A 118 -11.06 -14.15 -9.55
N SER A 119 -11.01 -14.06 -10.87
CA SER A 119 -11.32 -12.85 -11.62
C SER A 119 -12.78 -12.42 -11.39
N GLY A 120 -13.07 -11.12 -11.53
CA GLY A 120 -14.43 -10.58 -11.45
C GLY A 120 -14.87 -10.19 -10.04
N VAL A 121 -13.93 -9.81 -9.16
CA VAL A 121 -14.25 -9.26 -7.85
C VAL A 121 -14.80 -7.85 -8.02
N SER A 122 -16.07 -7.64 -7.66
CA SER A 122 -16.62 -6.29 -7.58
C SER A 122 -16.37 -5.70 -6.20
N ALA A 123 -15.82 -4.49 -6.16
CA ALA A 123 -15.76 -3.74 -4.92
C ALA A 123 -17.16 -3.35 -4.44
N SER A 124 -17.29 -3.15 -3.16
CA SER A 124 -18.49 -2.66 -2.50
C SER A 124 -18.22 -1.30 -1.86
N ASP A 125 -19.28 -0.53 -1.69
CA ASP A 125 -19.23 0.71 -0.94
C ASP A 125 -18.83 0.45 0.52
N PHE A 126 -17.83 1.20 0.98
CA PHE A 126 -17.35 1.17 2.36
C PHE A 126 -17.98 2.29 3.18
N GLY A 127 -18.19 3.45 2.59
CA GLY A 127 -18.62 4.71 3.17
C GLY A 127 -17.97 5.89 2.47
N ASN A 128 -17.92 7.05 3.14
CA ASN A 128 -17.46 8.31 2.53
C ASN A 128 -16.31 8.95 3.30
N LEU A 129 -15.44 9.66 2.60
CA LEU A 129 -14.51 10.64 3.16
C LEU A 129 -15.28 11.81 3.78
N THR A 130 -14.64 12.60 4.62
CA THR A 130 -15.22 13.84 5.16
C THR A 130 -15.53 14.88 4.07
N SER A 131 -14.85 14.79 2.93
CA SER A 131 -15.13 15.60 1.74
C SER A 131 -14.63 14.93 0.47
N GLY A 132 -15.31 15.19 -0.67
CA GLY A 132 -14.90 14.67 -1.97
C GLY A 132 -13.59 15.29 -2.44
N ARG A 133 -12.56 14.48 -2.72
CA ARG A 133 -11.23 14.93 -3.14
C ARG A 133 -10.47 13.91 -3.99
N SER A 134 -9.62 14.44 -4.87
CA SER A 134 -8.65 13.65 -5.63
C SER A 134 -7.28 13.73 -4.93
N PHE A 135 -6.60 12.60 -4.84
CA PHE A 135 -5.34 12.47 -4.10
C PHE A 135 -4.13 12.34 -5.02
N ASP A 136 -4.26 11.60 -6.14
CA ASP A 136 -3.12 11.17 -6.99
C ASP A 136 -2.01 10.47 -6.18
N GLY A 137 -2.40 9.73 -5.14
CA GLY A 137 -1.57 9.12 -4.10
C GLY A 137 -2.23 9.20 -2.75
N GLY A 138 -1.53 9.53 -1.71
CA GLY A 138 -2.04 10.05 -0.43
C GLY A 138 -2.67 9.08 0.54
N GLY A 139 -2.63 7.78 0.27
CA GLY A 139 -3.09 6.75 1.19
C GLY A 139 -1.95 6.00 1.87
N LEU A 140 -2.14 5.65 3.12
CA LEU A 140 -1.28 4.74 3.87
C LEU A 140 -2.12 3.95 4.89
N SER A 141 -1.62 2.85 5.37
CA SER A 141 -2.36 2.03 6.34
C SER A 141 -1.48 1.23 7.28
N SER A 142 -2.07 0.82 8.38
CA SER A 142 -1.68 -0.36 9.15
C SER A 142 -2.68 -1.49 8.88
N GLU A 143 -2.58 -2.61 9.58
CA GLU A 143 -3.57 -3.69 9.50
C GLU A 143 -4.99 -3.26 9.90
N THR A 144 -5.11 -2.22 10.70
CA THR A 144 -6.40 -1.83 11.30
C THR A 144 -6.95 -0.51 10.81
N ARG A 145 -6.09 0.44 10.43
CA ARG A 145 -6.46 1.79 10.01
C ARG A 145 -5.92 2.13 8.65
N ALA A 146 -6.75 2.73 7.81
CA ALA A 146 -6.34 3.45 6.62
C ALA A 146 -6.42 4.96 6.89
N ILE A 147 -5.45 5.71 6.39
CA ILE A 147 -5.33 7.16 6.58
C ILE A 147 -5.14 7.79 5.20
N PHE A 148 -5.87 8.88 4.94
CA PHE A 148 -5.89 9.60 3.67
C PHE A 148 -5.60 11.07 3.92
N ALA A 149 -4.54 11.62 3.34
CA ALA A 149 -4.06 12.96 3.65
C ALA A 149 -4.02 13.88 2.43
N GLY A 150 -4.34 15.14 2.65
CA GLY A 150 -4.30 16.18 1.63
C GLY A 150 -5.28 15.97 0.49
N GLY A 151 -4.85 16.26 -0.72
CA GLY A 151 -5.67 16.16 -1.93
C GLY A 151 -6.28 17.50 -2.32
N THR A 152 -7.12 17.46 -3.36
CA THR A 152 -7.75 18.65 -3.93
C THR A 152 -9.27 18.54 -3.88
N THR A 153 -9.93 19.53 -3.28
CA THR A 153 -11.40 19.73 -3.29
C THR A 153 -11.68 21.21 -3.53
N PRO A 154 -12.16 21.63 -4.60
CA PRO A 154 -11.71 22.62 -5.57
C PRO A 154 -10.31 23.23 -5.31
N SER A 155 -9.89 23.37 -4.08
CA SER A 155 -8.54 23.83 -3.67
C SER A 155 -7.80 22.73 -2.91
N ASN A 156 -6.48 22.87 -2.79
CA ASN A 156 -5.67 21.97 -2.00
C ASN A 156 -6.04 22.05 -0.51
N VAL A 157 -6.08 20.92 0.16
CA VAL A 157 -6.41 20.84 1.59
C VAL A 157 -5.27 20.19 2.38
N ASN A 158 -5.30 20.36 3.69
CA ASN A 158 -4.37 19.73 4.64
C ASN A 158 -5.04 18.61 5.47
N THR A 159 -6.34 18.40 5.32
CA THR A 159 -7.13 17.45 6.09
C THR A 159 -6.59 16.03 5.98
N ILE A 160 -6.53 15.34 7.09
CA ILE A 160 -6.23 13.91 7.18
C ILE A 160 -7.49 13.19 7.67
N ASP A 161 -7.98 12.24 6.89
CA ASP A 161 -9.10 11.36 7.26
C ASP A 161 -8.59 9.97 7.61
N PHE A 162 -9.32 9.23 8.44
CA PHE A 162 -9.06 7.82 8.68
C PHE A 162 -10.33 6.97 8.72
N ILE A 163 -10.16 5.67 8.45
CA ILE A 163 -11.17 4.64 8.64
C ILE A 163 -10.59 3.46 9.42
N THR A 164 -11.47 2.68 10.06
CA THR A 164 -11.13 1.37 10.61
C THR A 164 -11.42 0.31 9.53
N ILE A 165 -10.40 -0.32 8.96
CA ILE A 165 -10.53 -1.18 7.76
C ILE A 165 -11.48 -2.37 7.98
N ALA A 166 -11.57 -2.90 9.21
CA ALA A 166 -12.39 -4.07 9.50
C ALA A 166 -13.90 -3.83 9.45
N SER A 167 -14.36 -2.58 9.64
CA SER A 167 -15.77 -2.21 9.70
C SER A 167 -16.09 -1.12 8.70
N THR A 168 -17.13 -1.31 7.88
CA THR A 168 -17.63 -0.27 6.96
C THR A 168 -18.20 0.92 7.72
N GLY A 169 -18.07 2.10 7.14
CA GLY A 169 -18.53 3.35 7.72
C GLY A 169 -17.78 4.55 7.16
N ASN A 170 -18.26 5.73 7.43
CA ASN A 170 -17.63 6.97 6.96
C ASN A 170 -16.29 7.22 7.67
N ALA A 171 -15.40 7.88 6.97
CA ALA A 171 -14.15 8.37 7.53
C ALA A 171 -14.41 9.43 8.61
N VAL A 172 -13.49 9.48 9.54
CA VAL A 172 -13.48 10.46 10.63
C VAL A 172 -12.23 11.32 10.49
N ASP A 173 -12.35 12.57 10.87
CA ASP A 173 -11.20 13.47 10.93
C ASP A 173 -10.10 12.91 11.85
N TYR A 174 -8.89 12.86 11.30
CA TYR A 174 -7.71 12.41 12.03
C TYR A 174 -6.90 13.59 12.58
N GLY A 175 -6.86 14.70 11.85
CA GLY A 175 -6.05 15.90 12.07
C GLY A 175 -5.60 16.50 10.73
N ASP A 176 -4.54 17.30 10.76
CA ASP A 176 -4.06 18.05 9.61
C ASP A 176 -2.59 17.82 9.31
N LEU A 177 -2.23 17.90 8.02
CA LEU A 177 -0.87 18.15 7.57
C LEU A 177 -0.44 19.58 7.97
N SER A 178 0.86 19.84 8.05
CA SER A 178 1.38 21.18 8.38
C SER A 178 1.04 22.25 7.33
N GLY A 179 0.55 21.86 6.17
CA GLY A 179 0.07 22.76 5.12
C GLY A 179 -0.68 22.02 4.02
N THR A 180 -1.42 22.77 3.20
CA THR A 180 -2.24 22.23 2.11
C THR A 180 -1.39 21.63 0.99
N ALA A 181 -1.82 20.50 0.43
CA ALA A 181 -1.14 19.84 -0.67
C ALA A 181 -2.11 19.03 -1.53
N SER A 182 -1.90 19.04 -2.84
CA SER A 182 -2.74 18.30 -3.79
C SER A 182 -2.30 16.86 -3.97
N GLN A 183 -1.02 16.64 -4.13
CA GLN A 183 -0.42 15.34 -4.43
C GLN A 183 0.47 14.95 -3.25
N VAL A 184 -0.10 14.16 -2.36
CA VAL A 184 0.59 13.69 -1.15
C VAL A 184 0.83 12.20 -1.33
N GLY A 185 2.07 11.76 -1.34
CA GLY A 185 2.40 10.35 -1.29
C GLY A 185 2.43 9.86 0.16
N GLY A 186 2.24 8.57 0.37
CA GLY A 186 2.27 7.97 1.70
C GLY A 186 2.95 6.61 1.73
N VAL A 187 3.60 6.31 2.85
CA VAL A 187 4.13 4.97 3.17
C VAL A 187 4.06 4.75 4.67
N ALA A 188 3.88 3.51 5.11
CA ALA A 188 3.73 3.21 6.52
C ALA A 188 4.58 2.03 7.00
N SER A 189 4.91 2.08 8.28
CA SER A 189 5.22 0.94 9.13
C SER A 189 3.95 0.55 9.92
N PRO A 190 3.94 -0.53 10.70
CA PRO A 190 2.78 -0.89 11.54
C PRO A 190 2.29 0.22 12.47
N THR A 191 3.16 1.15 12.85
CA THR A 191 2.87 2.16 13.87
C THR A 191 2.97 3.60 13.37
N ARG A 192 3.75 3.87 12.35
CA ARG A 192 4.05 5.23 11.87
C ARG A 192 3.76 5.35 10.37
N GLY A 193 2.95 6.33 10.00
CA GLY A 193 2.74 6.76 8.63
C GLY A 193 3.63 7.95 8.30
N ILE A 194 4.23 7.97 7.11
CA ILE A 194 5.02 9.09 6.59
C ILE A 194 4.34 9.60 5.33
N PHE A 195 4.13 10.90 5.27
CA PHE A 195 3.60 11.62 4.11
C PHE A 195 4.70 12.42 3.44
N PHE A 196 4.70 12.38 2.11
CA PHE A 196 5.55 13.22 1.25
C PHE A 196 4.70 14.32 0.66
N ARG A 197 5.04 15.58 0.93
CA ARG A 197 4.36 16.72 0.30
C ARG A 197 5.09 17.18 -0.95
N PRO A 198 4.39 17.87 -1.90
CA PRO A 198 5.05 18.56 -3.02
C PRO A 198 6.03 19.60 -2.51
N ASN A 199 7.23 19.24 -2.31
CA ASN A 199 8.47 19.88 -1.91
C ASN A 199 9.39 18.79 -1.32
N THR A 200 10.27 19.11 -0.38
CA THR A 200 11.14 18.10 0.27
C THR A 200 10.58 17.55 1.59
N ASN A 201 9.52 18.13 2.14
CA ASN A 201 9.07 17.80 3.50
C ASN A 201 8.55 16.38 3.63
N LEU A 202 9.06 15.68 4.64
CA LEU A 202 8.50 14.45 5.19
C LEU A 202 7.78 14.77 6.49
N GLU A 203 6.53 14.36 6.58
CA GLU A 203 5.72 14.50 7.80
C GLU A 203 5.26 13.14 8.29
N PHE A 204 5.16 12.94 9.60
CA PHE A 204 4.71 11.67 10.15
C PHE A 204 3.51 11.79 11.06
N VAL A 205 2.78 10.70 11.16
CA VAL A 205 1.70 10.48 12.12
C VAL A 205 1.91 9.16 12.84
N THR A 206 1.39 9.05 14.07
CA THR A 206 1.31 7.78 14.79
C THR A 206 -0.04 7.14 14.49
N ILE A 207 -0.09 6.08 13.67
CA ILE A 207 -1.33 5.55 13.09
C ILE A 207 -2.42 5.25 14.13
N ALA A 208 -2.05 4.81 15.32
CA ALA A 208 -2.97 4.42 16.37
C ALA A 208 -3.68 5.59 17.07
N SER A 209 -3.15 6.80 16.99
CA SER A 209 -3.68 7.99 17.69
C SER A 209 -3.91 9.14 16.72
N THR A 210 -5.07 9.78 16.80
CA THR A 210 -5.40 10.98 16.02
C THR A 210 -4.57 12.17 16.46
N GLY A 211 -4.35 13.10 15.55
CA GLY A 211 -3.62 14.35 15.76
C GLY A 211 -2.92 14.83 14.50
N ASN A 212 -2.46 16.06 14.51
CA ASN A 212 -1.76 16.65 13.38
C ASN A 212 -0.44 15.95 13.10
N SER A 213 -0.03 15.96 11.82
CA SER A 213 1.28 15.49 11.43
C SER A 213 2.41 16.31 12.09
N GLN A 214 3.54 15.68 12.23
CA GLN A 214 4.74 16.28 12.79
C GLN A 214 5.88 16.17 11.76
N ASP A 215 6.80 17.11 11.82
CA ASP A 215 8.01 17.08 11.02
C ASP A 215 8.82 15.80 11.27
N PHE A 216 9.22 15.14 10.17
CA PHE A 216 10.06 13.96 10.20
C PHE A 216 11.48 14.25 9.69
N GLY A 217 11.62 15.11 8.70
CA GLY A 217 12.85 15.46 7.99
C GLY A 217 12.57 15.80 6.53
N ASP A 218 13.57 15.71 5.68
CA ASP A 218 13.48 16.10 4.28
C ASP A 218 13.91 15.00 3.31
N LEU A 219 13.30 14.99 2.14
CA LEU A 219 13.84 14.35 0.94
C LEU A 219 15.02 15.16 0.40
N GLN A 220 15.90 14.51 -0.35
CA GLN A 220 17.01 15.20 -1.06
C GLN A 220 16.52 15.99 -2.27
N SER A 221 15.36 15.69 -2.80
CA SER A 221 14.75 16.31 -3.97
C SER A 221 13.25 16.44 -3.83
N ASN A 222 12.69 17.39 -4.57
CA ASN A 222 11.25 17.69 -4.53
C ASN A 222 10.39 16.48 -4.93
N ALA A 223 9.35 16.23 -4.15
CA ALA A 223 8.38 15.12 -4.31
C ALA A 223 7.14 15.52 -5.14
N SER A 224 7.19 16.52 -6.01
CA SER A 224 6.03 16.90 -6.83
C SER A 224 5.65 15.81 -7.83
N GLN A 225 4.35 15.64 -8.05
CA GLN A 225 3.79 14.58 -8.90
C GLN A 225 4.24 13.16 -8.49
N CYS A 226 4.40 12.98 -7.20
CA CYS A 226 4.79 11.68 -6.65
C CYS A 226 3.64 10.67 -6.71
N GLY A 227 4.00 9.42 -6.91
CA GLY A 227 3.14 8.30 -6.57
C GLY A 227 3.22 7.99 -5.07
N ASN A 228 2.66 6.87 -4.69
CA ASN A 228 2.80 6.35 -3.33
C ASN A 228 4.26 5.98 -3.03
N GLY A 229 4.65 6.12 -1.77
CA GLY A 229 5.85 5.52 -1.26
C GLY A 229 5.73 4.00 -1.15
N TYR A 230 6.84 3.35 -0.93
CA TYR A 230 6.93 1.90 -0.77
C TYR A 230 8.00 1.56 0.29
N GLY A 231 8.05 0.31 0.73
CA GLY A 231 9.04 -0.07 1.72
C GLY A 231 8.69 -1.36 2.46
N ASN A 232 9.28 -1.52 3.64
CA ASN A 232 8.97 -2.60 4.58
C ASN A 232 8.70 -2.02 5.98
N SER A 233 8.59 -2.86 6.99
CA SER A 233 8.30 -2.40 8.37
C SER A 233 9.38 -1.49 8.99
N ILE A 234 10.58 -1.44 8.42
CA ILE A 234 11.74 -0.72 8.97
C ILE A 234 12.04 0.52 8.13
N ARG A 235 11.97 0.40 6.81
CA ARG A 235 12.42 1.40 5.84
C ARG A 235 11.29 1.83 4.92
N GLY A 236 11.08 3.14 4.83
CA GLY A 236 10.27 3.76 3.79
C GLY A 236 11.15 4.28 2.66
N GLU A 237 10.61 4.26 1.46
CA GLU A 237 11.27 4.76 0.25
C GLU A 237 10.32 5.63 -0.57
N TYR A 238 10.92 6.58 -1.26
CA TYR A 238 10.32 7.44 -2.24
C TYR A 238 11.13 7.41 -3.53
N SER A 239 10.48 7.47 -4.67
CA SER A 239 11.15 7.61 -5.98
C SER A 239 10.25 8.28 -7.01
N GLY A 240 10.85 8.72 -8.10
CA GLY A 240 10.12 9.39 -9.19
C GLY A 240 9.78 10.84 -8.87
N GLY A 241 8.75 11.36 -9.52
CA GLY A 241 8.28 12.74 -9.44
C GLY A 241 8.68 13.58 -10.65
N ASN A 242 8.38 14.89 -10.60
CA ASN A 242 8.60 15.80 -11.71
C ASN A 242 10.10 15.94 -12.07
N PRO A 243 10.44 15.95 -13.36
CA PRO A 243 11.80 15.81 -13.90
C PRO A 243 12.78 16.97 -13.66
N SER A 244 12.50 17.93 -12.81
CA SER A 244 13.46 19.04 -12.52
C SER A 244 14.69 18.64 -11.68
N THR A 245 14.75 17.39 -11.18
CA THR A 245 15.87 16.77 -10.45
C THR A 245 15.93 15.29 -10.84
N PRO A 246 17.03 14.53 -10.61
CA PRO A 246 17.09 13.16 -11.14
C PRO A 246 15.93 12.32 -10.62
N ALA A 247 14.83 12.33 -11.39
CA ALA A 247 13.55 11.70 -11.10
C ALA A 247 13.64 10.16 -11.11
N THR A 248 14.82 9.59 -11.32
CA THR A 248 15.12 8.18 -11.11
C THR A 248 15.57 7.89 -9.69
N ALA A 249 16.03 8.88 -8.92
CA ALA A 249 16.59 8.64 -7.60
C ALA A 249 15.58 7.98 -6.64
N ARG A 250 15.96 6.85 -6.08
CA ARG A 250 15.31 6.22 -4.92
C ARG A 250 15.91 6.82 -3.67
N GLN A 251 15.08 7.35 -2.82
CA GLN A 251 15.46 7.94 -1.55
C GLN A 251 14.82 7.13 -0.41
N SER A 252 15.57 6.86 0.64
CA SER A 252 15.09 6.04 1.74
C SER A 252 15.31 6.69 3.10
N PHE A 253 14.47 6.33 4.04
CA PHE A 253 14.54 6.74 5.44
C PHE A 253 14.10 5.60 6.35
N ILE A 254 14.47 5.66 7.63
CA ILE A 254 14.12 4.65 8.63
C ILE A 254 12.95 5.16 9.47
N PHE A 255 11.85 4.41 9.54
CA PHE A 255 10.64 4.83 10.27
C PHE A 255 10.88 5.12 11.75
N ALA A 256 11.77 4.38 12.41
CA ALA A 256 12.01 4.52 13.84
C ALA A 256 12.73 5.81 14.21
N THR A 257 13.58 6.33 13.32
CA THR A 257 14.42 7.50 13.57
C THR A 257 14.00 8.65 12.67
N LYS A 258 13.76 9.84 13.26
CA LYS A 258 13.58 11.06 12.48
C LYS A 258 14.89 11.41 11.75
N GLY A 259 14.76 12.04 10.60
CA GLY A 259 15.89 12.53 9.83
C GLY A 259 15.64 12.54 8.33
N ASN A 260 16.57 13.13 7.62
CA ASN A 260 16.50 13.31 6.19
C ASN A 260 16.69 11.97 5.45
N ALA A 261 16.01 11.84 4.31
CA ALA A 261 16.19 10.72 3.42
C ALA A 261 17.59 10.75 2.77
N SER A 262 18.07 9.58 2.42
CA SER A 262 19.34 9.41 1.71
C SER A 262 19.13 8.64 0.40
N LYS A 263 19.99 8.88 -0.59
CA LYS A 263 19.95 8.12 -1.85
C LYS A 263 20.16 6.63 -1.57
N PHE A 264 19.31 5.79 -2.19
CA PHE A 264 19.31 4.36 -1.99
C PHE A 264 19.44 3.55 -3.29
N GLY A 265 19.33 4.20 -4.43
CA GLY A 265 19.46 3.63 -5.76
C GLY A 265 18.75 4.48 -6.81
N ASP A 266 18.42 3.88 -7.93
CA ASP A 266 17.74 4.55 -9.02
C ASP A 266 16.63 3.66 -9.63
N LEU A 267 15.56 4.26 -10.17
CA LEU A 267 14.64 3.61 -11.09
C LEU A 267 15.32 3.41 -12.43
N LEU A 268 14.78 2.53 -13.27
CA LEU A 268 15.26 2.36 -14.65
C LEU A 268 14.88 3.55 -15.53
N VAL A 269 13.72 4.12 -15.30
CA VAL A 269 13.22 5.26 -16.05
C VAL A 269 12.66 6.34 -15.12
N THR A 270 12.77 7.59 -15.56
CA THR A 270 12.07 8.71 -14.92
C THR A 270 10.58 8.57 -15.10
N ARG A 271 9.82 8.60 -14.01
CA ARG A 271 8.35 8.52 -14.04
C ARG A 271 7.71 9.40 -12.97
N ASP A 272 6.52 9.90 -13.29
CA ASP A 272 5.65 10.61 -12.37
C ASP A 272 4.29 9.91 -12.23
N ASN A 273 3.50 10.29 -11.22
CA ASN A 273 2.16 9.75 -10.96
C ASN A 273 2.10 8.21 -11.03
N HIS A 274 3.19 7.55 -10.67
CA HIS A 274 3.28 6.10 -10.62
C HIS A 274 2.55 5.56 -9.37
N MET A 275 2.23 4.31 -9.41
CA MET A 275 1.75 3.59 -8.23
C MET A 275 2.84 2.68 -7.69
N SER A 276 2.68 2.30 -6.44
CA SER A 276 3.56 1.34 -5.79
C SER A 276 2.78 0.37 -4.91
N ALA A 277 3.36 -0.81 -4.74
CA ALA A 277 2.88 -1.83 -3.83
C ALA A 277 4.07 -2.53 -3.19
N SER A 278 3.94 -2.91 -1.93
CA SER A 278 5.07 -3.40 -1.14
C SER A 278 4.83 -4.77 -0.55
N SER A 279 5.90 -5.56 -0.50
CA SER A 279 6.05 -6.69 0.40
C SER A 279 7.31 -6.50 1.25
N PRO A 280 7.53 -7.28 2.31
CA PRO A 280 8.74 -7.18 3.13
C PRO A 280 10.05 -7.29 2.35
N THR A 281 10.05 -7.98 1.22
CA THR A 281 11.25 -8.29 0.44
C THR A 281 11.28 -7.71 -0.98
N ARG A 282 10.14 -7.27 -1.50
CA ARG A 282 10.04 -6.74 -2.87
C ARG A 282 8.98 -5.65 -2.95
N CYS A 283 9.34 -4.52 -3.52
CA CYS A 283 8.42 -3.44 -3.82
C CYS A 283 8.29 -3.30 -5.33
N ILE A 284 7.08 -3.06 -5.79
CA ILE A 284 6.71 -2.85 -7.20
C ILE A 284 6.47 -1.37 -7.41
N ILE A 285 7.02 -0.84 -8.48
CA ILE A 285 6.77 0.52 -8.98
C ILE A 285 6.25 0.37 -10.40
N ALA A 286 5.08 0.91 -10.70
CA ALA A 286 4.43 0.63 -11.97
C ALA A 286 3.58 1.79 -12.47
N GLY A 287 3.29 1.78 -13.76
CA GLY A 287 2.45 2.80 -14.39
C GLY A 287 3.05 4.19 -14.36
N GLY A 288 2.18 5.18 -14.27
CA GLY A 288 2.57 6.58 -14.29
C GLY A 288 2.87 7.09 -15.69
N THR A 289 3.55 8.22 -15.76
CA THR A 289 3.93 8.88 -17.00
C THR A 289 5.45 8.82 -17.18
N VAL A 290 5.89 8.32 -18.31
CA VAL A 290 7.31 8.23 -18.71
C VAL A 290 7.50 9.10 -19.95
N SER A 291 8.36 10.09 -19.89
CA SER A 291 8.59 11.03 -21.00
C SER A 291 7.30 11.66 -21.56
N GLY A 292 6.35 12.00 -20.68
CA GLY A 292 5.07 12.61 -21.03
C GLY A 292 4.00 11.67 -21.58
N SER A 293 4.26 10.36 -21.63
CA SER A 293 3.30 9.34 -22.10
C SER A 293 2.96 8.34 -21.02
N PRO A 294 1.70 7.89 -20.91
CA PRO A 294 1.32 6.83 -19.98
C PRO A 294 2.13 5.55 -20.21
N SER A 295 2.57 4.91 -19.15
CA SER A 295 3.39 3.70 -19.18
C SER A 295 2.69 2.55 -18.48
N ASN A 296 2.82 1.34 -19.01
CA ASN A 296 2.37 0.11 -18.36
C ASN A 296 3.53 -0.73 -17.81
N GLN A 297 4.76 -0.22 -17.92
CA GLN A 297 5.96 -0.89 -17.44
C GLN A 297 5.96 -1.05 -15.92
N ILE A 298 6.45 -2.19 -15.47
CA ILE A 298 6.58 -2.53 -14.05
C ILE A 298 8.05 -2.78 -13.72
N GLU A 299 8.51 -2.10 -12.68
CA GLU A 299 9.83 -2.29 -12.11
C GLU A 299 9.69 -2.83 -10.69
N TYR A 300 10.68 -3.55 -10.20
CA TYR A 300 10.74 -3.92 -8.80
C TYR A 300 12.08 -3.55 -8.16
N VAL A 301 12.04 -3.37 -6.86
CA VAL A 301 13.21 -3.09 -6.02
C VAL A 301 13.17 -3.96 -4.77
N ASN A 302 14.34 -4.18 -4.18
CA ASN A 302 14.44 -4.78 -2.85
C ASN A 302 14.54 -3.64 -1.81
N PRO A 303 13.62 -3.54 -0.84
CA PRO A 303 13.65 -2.49 0.18
C PRO A 303 14.73 -2.69 1.25
N THR A 304 15.42 -3.83 1.26
CA THR A 304 16.48 -4.12 2.26
C THR A 304 17.88 -3.78 1.75
N THR A 305 18.07 -3.70 0.44
CA THR A 305 19.38 -3.47 -0.20
C THR A 305 19.35 -2.26 -1.11
N SER A 306 20.40 -1.46 -1.10
CA SER A 306 20.60 -0.38 -2.06
C SER A 306 20.85 -0.95 -3.46
N GLY A 307 20.48 -0.20 -4.48
CA GLY A 307 20.69 -0.59 -5.88
C GLY A 307 19.60 -0.07 -6.80
N SER A 308 19.80 -0.26 -8.09
CA SER A 308 18.81 0.14 -9.11
C SER A 308 17.65 -0.83 -9.18
N ALA A 309 16.51 -0.33 -9.66
CA ALA A 309 15.34 -1.15 -9.97
C ALA A 309 15.65 -2.16 -11.08
N VAL A 310 14.83 -3.18 -11.15
CA VAL A 310 14.92 -4.25 -12.16
C VAL A 310 13.59 -4.31 -12.92
N ASP A 311 13.65 -4.41 -14.24
CA ASP A 311 12.46 -4.63 -15.06
C ASP A 311 11.86 -6.02 -14.75
N THR A 312 10.55 -6.07 -14.59
CA THR A 312 9.85 -7.34 -14.39
C THR A 312 9.68 -8.13 -15.69
N ASN A 313 9.88 -7.49 -16.85
CA ASN A 313 9.50 -7.99 -18.17
C ASN A 313 8.00 -8.36 -18.29
N THR A 314 7.18 -7.79 -17.42
CA THR A 314 5.72 -7.89 -17.43
C THR A 314 5.11 -6.49 -17.42
N SER A 315 3.85 -6.40 -17.79
CA SER A 315 3.14 -5.11 -17.83
C SER A 315 1.69 -5.26 -17.38
N PHE A 316 1.07 -4.17 -16.99
CA PHE A 316 -0.38 -4.11 -16.83
C PHE A 316 -1.07 -3.97 -18.20
N ALA A 317 -2.32 -4.43 -18.30
CA ALA A 317 -3.09 -4.31 -19.56
C ALA A 317 -3.32 -2.85 -19.96
N ASN A 318 -3.54 -2.00 -18.98
CA ASN A 318 -3.68 -0.55 -19.16
C ASN A 318 -2.42 0.14 -18.61
N ALA A 319 -2.14 1.34 -19.11
CA ALA A 319 -1.07 2.20 -18.61
C ALA A 319 -1.65 3.22 -17.61
N PRO A 320 -1.96 2.84 -16.35
CA PRO A 320 -2.62 3.74 -15.43
C PRO A 320 -1.65 4.75 -14.84
N SER A 321 -2.09 6.00 -14.73
CA SER A 321 -1.41 7.06 -13.98
C SER A 321 -2.34 7.61 -12.90
N GLY A 322 -1.78 8.05 -11.77
CA GLY A 322 -2.58 8.49 -10.64
C GLY A 322 -3.61 7.42 -10.21
N ALA A 323 -3.19 6.17 -10.14
CA ALA A 323 -3.99 5.06 -9.65
C ALA A 323 -3.65 4.76 -8.19
N ALA A 324 -4.59 4.13 -7.48
CA ALA A 324 -4.32 3.63 -6.14
C ALA A 324 -3.43 2.39 -6.20
N GLY A 325 -2.27 2.43 -5.54
CA GLY A 325 -1.42 1.28 -5.30
C GLY A 325 -1.62 0.76 -3.88
N LEU A 326 -1.72 -0.55 -3.70
CA LEU A 326 -1.90 -1.18 -2.39
C LEU A 326 -1.45 -2.65 -2.41
N SER A 327 -1.28 -3.28 -1.25
CA SER A 327 -0.88 -4.67 -1.19
C SER A 327 -1.48 -5.41 0.01
N ASN A 328 -1.66 -6.73 -0.13
CA ASN A 328 -1.98 -7.61 0.99
C ASN A 328 -0.72 -8.08 1.75
N ALA A 329 0.46 -7.76 1.23
CA ALA A 329 1.73 -8.05 1.86
C ALA A 329 2.23 -6.93 2.75
N HIS A 330 1.46 -5.91 2.90
CA HIS A 330 1.72 -4.64 3.57
C HIS A 330 3.07 -4.59 4.30
N GLY A 331 3.99 -3.74 3.84
CA GLY A 331 5.37 -3.67 4.37
C GLY A 331 5.49 -3.39 5.86
N GLY A 332 4.38 -3.04 6.49
CA GLY A 332 4.26 -2.88 7.92
C GLY A 332 4.15 -4.18 8.71
N LEU A 333 4.22 -5.32 8.07
CA LEU A 333 4.07 -6.63 8.72
C LEU A 333 5.25 -7.54 8.46
#